data_38d2db17871401f6eaff9071aa18c66a
#
_entry.id   38d2db17871401f6eaff9071aa18c66a
#
_cell.length_a   1.000
_cell.length_b   1.000
_cell.length_c   1.000
_cell.angle_alpha   90.00
_cell.angle_beta   90.00
_cell.angle_gamma   90.00
#
_symmetry.space_group_name_H-M   'P 1'
#
loop_
_entity.id
_entity.type
_entity.pdbx_description
1 polymer ?
#
loop_
_entity_poly.entity_id
_entity_poly.type
_entity_poly.pdbx_seq_one_letter_code
_entity_poly.pdbx_strand_id
1 'polypeptide(L)'
;MNRKRLVIVLLLFAAGILFSLFVPDWFEDPRELAQGSWEDRANHILLEVDATRVEWRAAGHHGKLPYEWLQTESEPYRAKVTRDGQDYEADITFKGADTAIANFLVFEQMPAEAQRAIREMNKAAGRPEREIRLVFRRRKAE
;
A
#
# COMPACT_ATOMS: atom_id res chain seq x y z
N MET A 1 20.57 44.79 -5.87
CA MET A 1 20.84 43.47 -5.29
C MET A 1 22.07 42.86 -5.90
N ASN A 2 23.01 42.41 -5.08
CA ASN A 2 24.24 41.79 -5.55
C ASN A 2 23.92 40.46 -6.29
N ARG A 3 24.56 40.21 -7.44
CA ARG A 3 24.34 38.97 -8.21
C ARG A 3 24.52 37.70 -7.39
N LYS A 4 25.49 37.66 -6.46
CA LYS A 4 25.72 36.53 -5.56
C LYS A 4 24.54 36.24 -4.65
N ARG A 5 23.91 37.30 -4.10
CA ARG A 5 22.73 37.15 -3.25
C ARG A 5 21.51 36.66 -4.03
N LEU A 6 21.35 37.18 -5.25
CA LEU A 6 20.28 36.76 -6.12
C LEU A 6 20.39 35.26 -6.47
N VAL A 7 21.59 34.81 -6.81
CA VAL A 7 21.87 33.40 -7.13
C VAL A 7 21.56 32.50 -5.92
N ILE A 8 22.01 32.91 -4.73
CA ILE A 8 21.76 32.15 -3.50
C ILE A 8 20.26 32.05 -3.22
N VAL A 9 19.50 33.14 -3.35
CA VAL A 9 18.05 33.14 -3.15
C VAL A 9 17.36 32.24 -4.17
N LEU A 10 17.75 32.27 -5.44
CA LEU A 10 17.20 31.39 -6.45
C LEU A 10 17.51 29.91 -6.18
N LEU A 11 18.72 29.59 -5.73
CA LEU A 11 19.09 28.24 -5.37
C LEU A 11 18.30 27.71 -4.17
N LEU A 12 18.11 28.55 -3.15
CA LEU A 12 17.28 28.18 -1.99
C LEU A 12 15.82 27.98 -2.38
N PHE A 13 15.31 28.82 -3.28
CA PHE A 13 13.95 28.70 -3.78
C PHE A 13 13.77 27.41 -4.61
N ALA A 14 14.72 27.11 -5.50
CA ALA A 14 14.72 25.87 -6.29
C ALA A 14 14.85 24.64 -5.39
N ALA A 15 15.71 24.67 -4.38
CA ALA A 15 15.85 23.60 -3.40
C ALA A 15 14.55 23.40 -2.61
N GLY A 16 13.87 24.50 -2.23
CA GLY A 16 12.58 24.45 -1.55
C GLY A 16 11.49 23.82 -2.41
N ILE A 17 11.44 24.13 -3.71
CA ILE A 17 10.50 23.55 -4.66
C ILE A 17 10.79 22.05 -4.83
N LEU A 18 12.06 21.68 -5.05
CA LEU A 18 12.45 20.28 -5.17
C LEU A 18 12.14 19.52 -3.89
N PHE A 19 12.42 20.11 -2.74
CA PHE A 19 12.12 19.52 -1.45
C PHE A 19 10.62 19.30 -1.26
N SER A 20 9.78 20.28 -1.63
CA SER A 20 8.32 20.11 -1.54
C SER A 20 7.74 19.10 -2.53
N LEU A 21 8.43 18.79 -3.64
CA LEU A 21 8.02 17.74 -4.56
C LEU A 21 8.34 16.33 -4.04
N PHE A 22 9.41 16.18 -3.27
CA PHE A 22 9.87 14.88 -2.77
C PHE A 22 9.46 14.60 -1.33
N VAL A 23 9.43 15.61 -0.51
CA VAL A 23 9.15 15.50 0.93
C VAL A 23 7.72 15.07 1.28
N PRO A 24 6.66 15.47 0.53
CA PRO A 24 5.32 14.95 0.81
C PRO A 24 5.23 13.43 0.80
N ASP A 25 5.96 12.77 -0.12
CA ASP A 25 5.99 11.32 -0.20
C ASP A 25 6.74 10.68 0.98
N TRP A 26 7.71 11.41 1.57
CA TRP A 26 8.51 10.93 2.70
C TRP A 26 7.84 11.17 4.06
N PHE A 27 7.07 12.26 4.18
CA PHE A 27 6.43 12.66 5.43
C PHE A 27 4.93 12.34 5.48
N GLU A 28 4.35 11.84 4.38
CA GLU A 28 2.98 11.39 4.43
C GLU A 28 2.89 10.15 5.33
N ASP A 29 2.04 10.25 6.33
CA ASP A 29 1.75 9.16 7.23
C ASP A 29 1.07 8.04 6.43
N PRO A 30 1.58 6.78 6.47
CA PRO A 30 0.92 5.67 5.78
C PRO A 30 -0.53 5.49 6.21
N ARG A 31 -0.88 5.87 7.44
CA ARG A 31 -2.26 5.81 7.93
C ARG A 31 -3.20 6.72 7.16
N GLU A 32 -2.72 7.90 6.74
CA GLU A 32 -3.49 8.82 5.90
C GLU A 32 -3.42 8.44 4.43
N LEU A 33 -2.24 8.05 3.97
CA LEU A 33 -2.02 7.69 2.58
C LEU A 33 -2.85 6.48 2.15
N ALA A 34 -3.07 5.53 3.06
CA ALA A 34 -3.87 4.33 2.79
C ALA A 34 -5.37 4.61 2.67
N GLN A 35 -5.86 5.72 3.20
CA GLN A 35 -7.30 6.01 3.18
C GLN A 35 -7.77 6.36 1.77
N GLY A 36 -8.99 5.94 1.45
CA GLY A 36 -9.61 6.18 0.16
C GLY A 36 -10.01 4.91 -0.56
N SER A 37 -10.22 5.03 -1.85
CA SER A 37 -10.68 3.94 -2.71
C SER A 37 -9.51 3.38 -3.52
N TRP A 38 -9.37 2.06 -3.50
CA TRP A 38 -8.32 1.34 -4.18
C TRP A 38 -8.87 0.19 -4.99
N GLU A 39 -8.21 -0.15 -6.09
CA GLU A 39 -8.60 -1.31 -6.90
C GLU A 39 -7.40 -2.13 -7.34
N ASP A 40 -7.58 -3.45 -7.35
CA ASP A 40 -6.70 -4.39 -8.04
C ASP A 40 -7.45 -4.91 -9.25
N ARG A 41 -7.12 -4.42 -10.44
CA ARG A 41 -7.81 -4.79 -11.67
C ARG A 41 -7.56 -6.23 -12.08
N ALA A 42 -6.36 -6.73 -11.82
CA ALA A 42 -5.99 -8.09 -12.20
C ALA A 42 -6.80 -9.13 -11.45
N ASN A 43 -7.12 -8.88 -10.18
CA ASN A 43 -7.86 -9.79 -9.31
C ASN A 43 -9.29 -9.35 -9.05
N HIS A 44 -9.74 -8.25 -9.64
CA HIS A 44 -11.10 -7.70 -9.48
C HIS A 44 -11.45 -7.42 -8.01
N ILE A 45 -10.54 -6.79 -7.28
CA ILE A 45 -10.72 -6.44 -5.88
C ILE A 45 -10.90 -4.92 -5.75
N LEU A 46 -11.91 -4.51 -5.00
CA LEU A 46 -12.14 -3.11 -4.63
C LEU A 46 -11.98 -2.95 -3.13
N LEU A 47 -11.28 -1.91 -2.70
CA LEU A 47 -11.11 -1.57 -1.29
C LEU A 47 -11.55 -0.14 -1.03
N GLU A 48 -12.27 0.04 0.06
CA GLU A 48 -12.57 1.36 0.65
C GLU A 48 -11.93 1.37 2.04
N VAL A 49 -10.94 2.23 2.23
CA VAL A 49 -10.15 2.27 3.47
C VAL A 49 -10.42 3.56 4.21
N ASP A 50 -10.91 3.45 5.44
CA ASP A 50 -10.99 4.58 6.37
C ASP A 50 -9.92 4.46 7.47
N ALA A 51 -10.00 5.27 8.51
CA ALA A 51 -8.96 5.31 9.55
C ALA A 51 -8.85 4.01 10.37
N THR A 52 -9.92 3.21 10.44
CA THR A 52 -9.99 2.03 11.33
C THR A 52 -10.51 0.77 10.67
N ARG A 53 -11.08 0.87 9.47
CA ARG A 53 -11.71 -0.27 8.80
C ARG A 53 -11.39 -0.28 7.32
N VAL A 54 -11.39 -1.47 6.75
CA VAL A 54 -11.31 -1.69 5.31
C VAL A 54 -12.56 -2.43 4.87
N GLU A 55 -13.25 -1.86 3.87
CA GLU A 55 -14.37 -2.51 3.20
C GLU A 55 -13.84 -3.08 1.88
N TRP A 56 -14.11 -4.36 1.65
CA TRP A 56 -13.63 -5.03 0.45
C TRP A 56 -14.79 -5.62 -0.36
N ARG A 57 -14.60 -5.68 -1.68
CA ARG A 57 -15.50 -6.34 -2.61
C ARG A 57 -14.69 -7.16 -3.60
N ALA A 58 -15.00 -8.43 -3.70
CA ALA A 58 -14.32 -9.33 -4.63
C ALA A 58 -15.21 -10.52 -4.97
N ALA A 59 -15.32 -10.86 -6.24
CA ALA A 59 -16.02 -12.05 -6.74
C ALA A 59 -17.47 -12.19 -6.21
N GLY A 60 -18.22 -11.08 -6.14
CA GLY A 60 -19.59 -11.08 -5.65
C GLY A 60 -19.74 -11.11 -4.13
N HIS A 61 -18.63 -11.16 -3.41
CA HIS A 61 -18.59 -11.09 -1.96
C HIS A 61 -18.16 -9.70 -1.50
N HIS A 62 -18.59 -9.33 -0.31
CA HIS A 62 -18.16 -8.08 0.31
C HIS A 62 -18.06 -8.24 1.83
N GLY A 63 -17.28 -7.40 2.44
CA GLY A 63 -17.12 -7.41 3.88
C GLY A 63 -16.46 -6.14 4.37
N LYS A 64 -16.53 -5.91 5.67
CA LYS A 64 -15.90 -4.78 6.34
C LYS A 64 -15.17 -5.31 7.56
N LEU A 65 -13.87 -5.05 7.62
CA LEU A 65 -13.00 -5.60 8.65
C LEU A 65 -12.25 -4.48 9.37
N PRO A 66 -12.07 -4.58 10.69
CA PRO A 66 -11.19 -3.67 11.40
C PRO A 66 -9.75 -3.96 11.04
N TYR A 67 -8.94 -2.92 10.99
CA TYR A 67 -7.50 -3.06 10.79
C TYR A 67 -6.74 -2.14 11.73
N GLU A 68 -5.46 -2.44 11.92
CA GLU A 68 -4.57 -1.69 12.79
C GLU A 68 -3.18 -1.64 12.15
N TRP A 69 -2.51 -0.50 12.26
CA TRP A 69 -1.13 -0.37 11.86
C TRP A 69 -0.21 -0.87 12.96
N LEU A 70 0.69 -1.79 12.62
CA LEU A 70 1.68 -2.35 13.55
C LEU A 70 3.02 -1.65 13.47
N GLN A 71 3.41 -1.20 12.26
CA GLN A 71 4.66 -0.52 12.02
C GLN A 71 4.46 0.54 10.92
N THR A 72 4.78 1.80 11.22
CA THR A 72 4.60 2.94 10.32
C THR A 72 5.84 3.82 10.17
N GLU A 73 6.98 3.41 10.75
CA GLU A 73 8.19 4.23 10.78
C GLU A 73 9.00 4.16 9.48
N SER A 74 9.00 3.01 8.83
CA SER A 74 9.76 2.77 7.61
C SER A 74 9.07 1.74 6.72
N GLU A 75 9.31 1.79 5.42
CA GLU A 75 8.81 0.80 4.47
C GLU A 75 9.64 -0.50 4.55
N PRO A 76 9.02 -1.66 4.44
CA PRO A 76 7.57 -1.83 4.29
C PRO A 76 6.83 -1.55 5.60
N TYR A 77 5.71 -0.85 5.50
CA TYR A 77 4.82 -0.66 6.64
C TYR A 77 4.07 -1.95 6.91
N ARG A 78 3.70 -2.19 8.16
CA ARG A 78 2.95 -3.40 8.51
C ARG A 78 1.60 -3.06 9.10
N ALA A 79 0.56 -3.70 8.57
CA ALA A 79 -0.80 -3.59 9.05
C ALA A 79 -1.35 -4.98 9.37
N LYS A 80 -2.36 -5.00 10.24
CA LYS A 80 -3.03 -6.21 10.66
C LYS A 80 -4.52 -6.06 10.44
N VAL A 81 -5.14 -7.04 9.80
CA VAL A 81 -6.60 -7.13 9.63
C VAL A 81 -7.10 -8.27 10.49
N THR A 82 -8.19 -8.05 11.21
CA THR A 82 -8.77 -9.06 12.08
C THR A 82 -10.09 -9.56 11.49
N ARG A 83 -10.22 -10.88 11.35
CA ARG A 83 -11.43 -11.54 10.88
C ARG A 83 -11.70 -12.75 11.75
N ASP A 84 -12.91 -12.83 12.32
CA ASP A 84 -13.36 -13.96 13.15
C ASP A 84 -12.39 -14.31 14.29
N GLY A 85 -11.80 -13.27 14.90
CA GLY A 85 -10.85 -13.45 16.00
C GLY A 85 -9.44 -13.83 15.57
N GLN A 86 -9.18 -13.94 14.27
CA GLN A 86 -7.86 -14.23 13.74
C GLN A 86 -7.24 -13.01 13.07
N ASP A 87 -5.95 -12.78 13.33
CA ASP A 87 -5.20 -11.67 12.78
C ASP A 87 -4.43 -12.08 11.53
N TYR A 88 -4.50 -11.24 10.50
CA TYR A 88 -3.77 -11.42 9.24
C TYR A 88 -2.90 -10.19 9.01
N GLU A 89 -1.61 -10.39 8.84
CA GLU A 89 -0.66 -9.31 8.63
C GLU A 89 -0.33 -9.12 7.15
N ALA A 90 -0.03 -7.88 6.78
CA ALA A 90 0.42 -7.52 5.44
C ALA A 90 1.52 -6.47 5.51
N ASP A 91 2.54 -6.62 4.66
CA ASP A 91 3.54 -5.59 4.42
C ASP A 91 3.06 -4.70 3.27
N ILE A 92 3.11 -3.40 3.46
CA ILE A 92 2.59 -2.42 2.51
C ILE A 92 3.67 -1.44 2.13
N THR A 93 3.86 -1.28 0.83
CA THR A 93 4.79 -0.30 0.25
C THR A 93 4.02 0.59 -0.71
N PHE A 94 4.18 1.90 -0.58
CA PHE A 94 3.57 2.85 -1.51
C PHE A 94 4.57 3.27 -2.58
N LYS A 95 4.12 3.28 -3.83
CA LYS A 95 4.85 3.88 -4.94
C LYS A 95 4.11 5.15 -5.35
N GLY A 96 4.53 6.28 -4.76
CA GLY A 96 3.79 7.52 -4.88
C GLY A 96 2.44 7.46 -4.16
N ALA A 97 1.56 8.42 -4.44
CA ALA A 97 0.26 8.51 -3.78
C ALA A 97 -0.81 7.59 -4.40
N ASP A 98 -0.56 7.02 -5.58
CA ASP A 98 -1.57 6.33 -6.38
C ASP A 98 -1.42 4.82 -6.44
N THR A 99 -0.31 4.26 -5.97
CA THR A 99 -0.04 2.83 -6.05
C THR A 99 0.40 2.29 -4.70
N ALA A 100 -0.23 1.21 -4.26
CA ALA A 100 0.14 0.48 -3.05
C ALA A 100 0.39 -0.98 -3.40
N ILE A 101 1.48 -1.53 -2.88
CA ILE A 101 1.83 -2.93 -3.03
C ILE A 101 1.66 -3.58 -1.67
N ALA A 102 0.76 -4.56 -1.59
CA ALA A 102 0.50 -5.31 -0.38
C ALA A 102 1.03 -6.73 -0.54
N ASN A 103 1.88 -7.16 0.38
CA ASN A 103 2.35 -8.53 0.47
C ASN A 103 1.75 -9.14 1.74
N PHE A 104 0.82 -10.07 1.56
CA PHE A 104 0.10 -10.69 2.66
C PHE A 104 0.92 -11.84 3.26
N LEU A 105 1.17 -11.77 4.56
CA LEU A 105 1.96 -12.74 5.31
C LEU A 105 1.06 -13.86 5.87
N VAL A 106 0.23 -14.43 4.99
CA VAL A 106 -0.83 -15.37 5.40
C VAL A 106 -0.69 -16.75 4.74
N PHE A 107 0.39 -16.99 4.04
CA PHE A 107 0.57 -18.24 3.28
C PHE A 107 0.40 -19.48 4.16
N GLU A 108 1.02 -19.49 5.32
CA GLU A 108 0.98 -20.64 6.23
C GLU A 108 -0.42 -20.89 6.83
N GLN A 109 -1.30 -19.89 6.78
CA GLN A 109 -2.67 -19.98 7.30
C GLN A 109 -3.66 -20.46 6.23
N MET A 110 -3.22 -20.60 4.99
CA MET A 110 -4.08 -20.97 3.87
C MET A 110 -4.25 -22.47 3.77
N PRO A 111 -5.38 -22.96 3.23
CA PRO A 111 -5.57 -24.37 2.92
C PRO A 111 -4.50 -24.88 1.94
N ALA A 112 -4.19 -26.17 1.99
CA ALA A 112 -3.16 -26.77 1.16
C ALA A 112 -3.38 -26.56 -0.34
N GLU A 113 -4.62 -26.61 -0.81
CA GLU A 113 -4.96 -26.36 -2.22
C GLU A 113 -4.64 -24.93 -2.65
N ALA A 114 -4.96 -23.95 -1.79
CA ALA A 114 -4.64 -22.55 -2.06
C ALA A 114 -3.13 -22.31 -2.04
N GLN A 115 -2.40 -22.91 -1.11
CA GLN A 115 -0.94 -22.83 -1.07
C GLN A 115 -0.32 -23.39 -2.36
N ARG A 116 -0.82 -24.52 -2.85
CA ARG A 116 -0.34 -25.12 -4.09
C ARG A 116 -0.57 -24.21 -5.29
N ALA A 117 -1.77 -23.64 -5.40
CA ALA A 117 -2.11 -22.72 -6.48
C ALA A 117 -1.20 -21.48 -6.47
N ILE A 118 -0.93 -20.92 -5.29
CA ILE A 118 -0.04 -19.78 -5.14
C ILE A 118 1.39 -20.12 -5.52
N ARG A 119 1.90 -21.29 -5.12
CA ARG A 119 3.24 -21.74 -5.50
C ARG A 119 3.38 -21.86 -7.01
N GLU A 120 2.40 -22.45 -7.67
CA GLU A 120 2.40 -22.61 -9.13
C GLU A 120 2.35 -21.26 -9.85
N MET A 121 1.49 -20.35 -9.40
CA MET A 121 1.41 -19.00 -9.96
C MET A 121 2.72 -18.23 -9.78
N ASN A 122 3.31 -18.30 -8.61
CA ASN A 122 4.56 -17.62 -8.31
C ASN A 122 5.73 -18.20 -9.12
N LYS A 123 5.78 -19.51 -9.27
CA LYS A 123 6.79 -20.19 -10.08
C LYS A 123 6.70 -19.74 -11.54
N ALA A 124 5.51 -19.69 -12.10
CA ALA A 124 5.30 -19.25 -13.48
C ALA A 124 5.68 -17.78 -13.68
N ALA A 125 5.51 -16.94 -12.64
CA ALA A 125 5.83 -15.50 -12.67
C ALA A 125 7.26 -15.18 -12.24
N GLY A 126 8.07 -16.17 -11.82
CA GLY A 126 9.42 -15.96 -11.33
C GLY A 126 9.49 -15.26 -9.97
N ARG A 127 8.48 -15.43 -9.13
CA ARG A 127 8.38 -14.83 -7.79
C ARG A 127 8.72 -15.85 -6.71
N PRO A 128 9.04 -15.40 -5.48
CA PRO A 128 9.18 -16.32 -4.34
C PRO A 128 7.92 -17.15 -4.13
N GLU A 129 8.07 -18.43 -3.83
CA GLU A 129 6.97 -19.41 -3.80
C GLU A 129 5.81 -19.05 -2.87
N ARG A 130 6.11 -18.38 -1.75
CA ARG A 130 5.13 -18.07 -0.71
C ARG A 130 4.61 -16.64 -0.76
N GLU A 131 4.98 -15.88 -1.78
CA GLU A 131 4.58 -14.49 -1.89
C GLU A 131 3.11 -14.37 -2.30
N ILE A 132 2.36 -13.58 -1.54
CA ILE A 132 0.99 -13.21 -1.87
C ILE A 132 0.97 -11.70 -2.07
N ARG A 133 1.26 -11.28 -3.29
CA ARG A 133 1.42 -9.88 -3.63
C ARG A 133 0.23 -9.38 -4.42
N LEU A 134 -0.39 -8.31 -3.94
CA LEU A 134 -1.44 -7.59 -4.63
C LEU A 134 -0.98 -6.15 -4.89
N VAL A 135 -1.30 -5.63 -6.06
CA VAL A 135 -0.99 -4.26 -6.45
C VAL A 135 -2.29 -3.51 -6.57
N PHE A 136 -2.48 -2.51 -5.72
CA PHE A 136 -3.66 -1.66 -5.72
C PHE A 136 -3.34 -0.30 -6.30
N ARG A 137 -4.26 0.22 -7.08
CA ARG A 137 -4.19 1.58 -7.61
C ARG A 137 -5.33 2.39 -7.05
N ARG A 138 -5.05 3.64 -6.74
CA ARG A 138 -6.07 4.55 -6.22
C ARG A 138 -7.10 4.81 -7.31
N ARG A 139 -8.37 4.66 -6.95
CA ARG A 139 -9.47 5.02 -7.84
C ARG A 139 -9.62 6.53 -7.83
N LYS A 140 -9.73 7.10 -9.03
CA LYS A 140 -10.01 8.52 -9.16
C LYS A 140 -11.47 8.77 -8.78
N ALA A 141 -11.73 9.81 -8.01
CA ALA A 141 -13.08 10.27 -7.75
C ALA A 141 -13.71 10.73 -9.08
N GLU A 142 -14.87 10.18 -9.35
CA GLU A 142 -15.65 10.60 -10.52
C GLU A 142 -16.34 11.92 -10.22
#